data_20681ce207a6a0a252a266c224a9fd41
#
_entry.id   20681ce207a6a0a252a266c224a9fd41
#
_cell.length_a   1.000
_cell.length_b   1.000
_cell.length_c   1.000
_cell.angle_alpha   90.00
_cell.angle_beta   90.00
_cell.angle_gamma   90.00
#
_symmetry.space_group_name_H-M   'P 1'
#
loop_
_entity.id
_entity.type
_entity.pdbx_description
1 polymer ?
#
loop_
_entity_poly.entity_id
_entity_poly.type
_entity_poly.pdbx_seq_one_letter_code
_entity_poly.pdbx_strand_id
1 'polypeptide(L)'
;MGGKSQQKPPAYPLSLKDLCVLPFLPELMDAKIDSFKIEGRMKSPEYVAGVTAIYRKYMDLYLTDREHWQIDPKDQELLAKLYVRSETGGGYYHRHNGREMLTLEKPGYLACPQEILERVHGMMEDGKLQKPVSFHAAIRPGEPINLTASCEGISVQKEGTVAQPAQKRPLAEDDVVKQLKKTGGSFYGADDISVELDGDSFVPVSALNELRRETLDALTEKLQDRRKRTYVPERGREAETAQSEA
;
A
#
# COMPACT_ATOMS: atom_id res chain seq x y z
N MET A 1 -20.69 -3.04 -58.58
CA MET A 1 -21.09 -1.95 -57.64
C MET A 1 -20.89 -2.48 -56.22
N GLY A 2 -19.81 -2.15 -55.61
CA GLY A 2 -19.48 -2.59 -54.24
C GLY A 2 -20.15 -1.69 -53.23
N GLY A 3 -21.18 -2.20 -52.56
CA GLY A 3 -21.81 -1.49 -51.43
C GLY A 3 -20.83 -1.33 -50.30
N LYS A 4 -20.40 -0.09 -50.02
CA LYS A 4 -19.70 0.25 -48.79
C LYS A 4 -20.69 -0.02 -47.64
N SER A 5 -20.44 -1.06 -46.84
CA SER A 5 -21.17 -1.25 -45.60
C SER A 5 -20.92 -0.02 -44.74
N GLN A 6 -21.94 0.82 -44.54
CA GLN A 6 -21.91 1.90 -43.57
C GLN A 6 -21.85 1.26 -42.20
N GLN A 7 -20.64 1.16 -41.65
CA GLN A 7 -20.46 0.80 -40.24
C GLN A 7 -21.15 1.89 -39.40
N LYS A 8 -22.16 1.50 -38.62
CA LYS A 8 -22.77 2.41 -37.64
C LYS A 8 -21.67 3.00 -36.77
N PRO A 9 -21.70 4.31 -36.49
CA PRO A 9 -20.75 4.90 -35.57
C PRO A 9 -20.85 4.21 -34.22
N PRO A 10 -19.73 4.03 -33.53
CA PRO A 10 -19.73 3.41 -32.18
C PRO A 10 -20.63 4.19 -31.25
N ALA A 11 -21.43 3.48 -30.44
CA ALA A 11 -22.38 4.10 -29.52
C ALA A 11 -21.70 4.98 -28.46
N TYR A 12 -20.42 4.72 -28.18
CA TYR A 12 -19.64 5.40 -27.14
C TYR A 12 -18.25 5.81 -27.67
N PRO A 13 -18.16 6.77 -28.58
CA PRO A 13 -16.91 7.10 -29.29
C PRO A 13 -15.82 7.73 -28.40
N LEU A 14 -16.17 8.16 -27.19
CA LEU A 14 -15.22 8.75 -26.22
C LEU A 14 -14.84 7.80 -25.08
N SER A 15 -15.34 6.56 -25.09
CA SER A 15 -14.98 5.57 -24.07
C SER A 15 -13.62 4.98 -24.35
N LEU A 16 -12.69 5.16 -23.42
CA LEU A 16 -11.35 4.60 -23.49
C LEU A 16 -11.30 3.23 -22.80
N LYS A 17 -10.38 2.38 -23.25
CA LYS A 17 -9.95 1.19 -22.52
C LYS A 17 -9.25 1.60 -21.23
N ASP A 18 -9.27 0.74 -20.21
CA ASP A 18 -8.50 0.99 -18.99
C ASP A 18 -7.00 0.87 -19.27
N LEU A 19 -6.19 1.77 -18.68
CA LEU A 19 -4.74 1.80 -18.88
C LEU A 19 -4.06 0.73 -18.02
N CYS A 20 -3.25 -0.12 -18.66
CA CYS A 20 -2.34 -1.06 -17.97
C CYS A 20 -0.95 -0.95 -18.59
N VAL A 21 0.00 -0.43 -17.81
CA VAL A 21 1.40 -0.25 -18.25
C VAL A 21 2.35 -1.28 -17.63
N LEU A 22 1.82 -2.32 -16.99
CA LEU A 22 2.65 -3.38 -16.40
C LEU A 22 3.67 -3.97 -17.39
N PRO A 23 3.33 -4.26 -18.66
CA PRO A 23 4.29 -4.79 -19.63
C PRO A 23 5.47 -3.85 -19.92
N PHE A 24 5.29 -2.56 -19.68
CA PHE A 24 6.30 -1.52 -19.93
C PHE A 24 7.04 -1.09 -18.66
N LEU A 25 6.80 -1.77 -17.55
CA LEU A 25 7.39 -1.43 -16.25
C LEU A 25 8.92 -1.38 -16.28
N PRO A 26 9.64 -2.31 -16.93
CA PRO A 26 11.11 -2.22 -17.08
C PRO A 26 11.57 -0.92 -17.73
N GLU A 27 10.95 -0.53 -18.82
CA GLU A 27 11.31 0.70 -19.55
C GLU A 27 11.04 1.95 -18.70
N LEU A 28 9.92 1.96 -17.96
CA LEU A 28 9.56 3.06 -17.07
C LEU A 28 10.52 3.18 -15.89
N MET A 29 10.98 2.05 -15.34
CA MET A 29 11.97 2.05 -14.26
C MET A 29 13.36 2.46 -14.75
N ASP A 30 13.75 2.05 -15.95
CA ASP A 30 15.01 2.49 -16.58
C ASP A 30 15.02 3.99 -16.90
N ALA A 31 13.85 4.55 -17.20
CA ALA A 31 13.67 5.98 -17.34
C ALA A 31 13.74 6.76 -16.00
N LYS A 32 14.00 6.06 -14.89
CA LYS A 32 14.13 6.64 -13.53
C LYS A 32 12.91 7.41 -13.06
N ILE A 33 11.73 6.87 -13.33
CA ILE A 33 10.49 7.42 -12.79
C ILE A 33 10.45 7.17 -11.27
N ASP A 34 10.32 8.24 -10.49
CA ASP A 34 10.36 8.17 -9.02
C ASP A 34 9.12 7.52 -8.40
N SER A 35 7.95 7.65 -9.05
CA SER A 35 6.71 7.08 -8.53
C SER A 35 5.66 6.84 -9.61
N PHE A 36 4.80 5.84 -9.36
CA PHE A 36 3.65 5.53 -10.20
C PHE A 36 2.37 5.89 -9.47
N LYS A 37 1.50 6.65 -10.14
CA LYS A 37 0.17 6.94 -9.62
C LYS A 37 -0.82 5.90 -10.13
N ILE A 38 -1.45 5.18 -9.19
CA ILE A 38 -2.56 4.27 -9.49
C ILE A 38 -3.87 5.02 -9.25
N GLU A 39 -4.71 5.12 -10.29
CA GLU A 39 -6.01 5.75 -10.16
C GLU A 39 -7.02 4.73 -9.63
N GLY A 40 -7.47 4.94 -8.40
CA GLY A 40 -8.42 4.06 -7.70
C GLY A 40 -9.71 4.75 -7.28
N ARG A 41 -9.91 6.01 -7.65
CA ARG A 41 -11.13 6.74 -7.32
C ARG A 41 -12.35 6.02 -7.90
N MET A 42 -13.37 5.78 -7.08
CA MET A 42 -14.57 5.02 -7.44
C MET A 42 -14.35 3.51 -7.70
N LYS A 43 -13.18 2.99 -7.36
CA LYS A 43 -12.87 1.56 -7.42
C LYS A 43 -13.03 0.93 -6.03
N SER A 44 -13.11 -0.42 -5.99
CA SER A 44 -13.21 -1.16 -4.73
C SER A 44 -11.85 -1.26 -4.01
N PRO A 45 -11.84 -1.58 -2.70
CA PRO A 45 -10.60 -1.85 -1.96
C PRO A 45 -9.78 -2.98 -2.59
N GLU A 46 -10.44 -4.02 -3.11
CA GLU A 46 -9.81 -5.16 -3.78
C GLU A 46 -9.05 -4.72 -5.03
N TYR A 47 -9.62 -3.79 -5.80
CA TYR A 47 -8.93 -3.21 -6.94
C TYR A 47 -7.63 -2.52 -6.51
N VAL A 48 -7.70 -1.66 -5.51
CA VAL A 48 -6.52 -0.92 -5.03
C VAL A 48 -5.47 -1.88 -4.50
N ALA A 49 -5.88 -2.85 -3.68
CA ALA A 49 -4.97 -3.84 -3.11
C ALA A 49 -4.33 -4.72 -4.19
N GLY A 50 -5.13 -5.31 -5.06
CA GLY A 50 -4.64 -6.21 -6.10
C GLY A 50 -3.72 -5.53 -7.11
N VAL A 51 -4.11 -4.35 -7.62
CA VAL A 51 -3.26 -3.60 -8.56
C VAL A 51 -1.95 -3.18 -7.90
N THR A 52 -2.01 -2.64 -6.68
CA THR A 52 -0.80 -2.21 -5.97
C THR A 52 0.14 -3.38 -5.67
N ALA A 53 -0.41 -4.51 -5.22
CA ALA A 53 0.38 -5.70 -4.94
C ALA A 53 1.09 -6.24 -6.19
N ILE A 54 0.40 -6.31 -7.33
CA ILE A 54 0.98 -6.78 -8.58
C ILE A 54 2.08 -5.84 -9.06
N TYR A 55 1.83 -4.53 -9.13
CA TYR A 55 2.87 -3.57 -9.54
C TYR A 55 4.06 -3.61 -8.59
N ARG A 56 3.84 -3.68 -7.27
CA ARG A 56 4.93 -3.79 -6.29
C ARG A 56 5.76 -5.07 -6.51
N LYS A 57 5.10 -6.22 -6.70
CA LYS A 57 5.76 -7.50 -7.00
C LYS A 57 6.72 -7.38 -8.18
N TYR A 58 6.27 -6.80 -9.29
CA TYR A 58 7.08 -6.72 -10.50
C TYR A 58 8.14 -5.63 -10.46
N MET A 59 7.92 -4.56 -9.70
CA MET A 59 8.97 -3.59 -9.39
C MET A 59 10.08 -4.22 -8.56
N ASP A 60 9.73 -4.96 -7.50
CA ASP A 60 10.71 -5.66 -6.66
C ASP A 60 11.47 -6.72 -7.44
N LEU A 61 10.78 -7.52 -8.25
CA LEU A 61 11.41 -8.51 -9.12
C LEU A 61 12.42 -7.85 -10.08
N TYR A 62 12.05 -6.72 -10.70
CA TYR A 62 12.93 -5.99 -11.60
C TYR A 62 14.18 -5.45 -10.90
N LEU A 63 14.06 -5.03 -9.65
CA LEU A 63 15.17 -4.51 -8.85
C LEU A 63 16.10 -5.63 -8.34
N THR A 64 15.57 -6.82 -8.10
CA THR A 64 16.31 -7.93 -7.49
C THR A 64 16.80 -8.96 -8.50
N ASP A 65 16.03 -9.22 -9.56
CA ASP A 65 16.32 -10.25 -10.57
C ASP A 65 15.83 -9.82 -11.96
N ARG A 66 16.55 -8.86 -12.53
CA ARG A 66 16.22 -8.26 -13.82
C ARG A 66 16.27 -9.27 -14.98
N GLU A 67 17.16 -10.25 -14.92
CA GLU A 67 17.38 -11.20 -16.01
C GLU A 67 16.21 -12.18 -16.16
N HIS A 68 15.54 -12.51 -15.07
CA HIS A 68 14.38 -13.40 -15.05
C HIS A 68 13.04 -12.66 -14.94
N TRP A 69 13.05 -11.35 -15.19
CA TRP A 69 11.81 -10.57 -15.14
C TRP A 69 10.85 -11.00 -16.25
N GLN A 70 9.74 -11.54 -15.84
CA GLN A 70 8.62 -11.89 -16.73
C GLN A 70 7.31 -11.83 -15.99
N ILE A 71 6.23 -11.51 -16.69
CA ILE A 71 4.90 -11.42 -16.09
C ILE A 71 4.26 -12.81 -16.09
N ASP A 72 3.83 -13.26 -14.90
CA ASP A 72 3.02 -14.46 -14.76
C ASP A 72 1.66 -14.24 -15.45
N PRO A 73 1.23 -15.14 -16.37
CA PRO A 73 -0.07 -15.05 -17.01
C PRO A 73 -1.26 -14.92 -16.04
N LYS A 74 -1.18 -15.52 -14.86
CA LYS A 74 -2.21 -15.40 -13.82
C LYS A 74 -2.30 -14.00 -13.23
N ASP A 75 -1.16 -13.29 -13.10
CA ASP A 75 -1.14 -11.91 -12.64
C ASP A 75 -1.68 -10.96 -13.71
N GLN A 76 -1.34 -11.22 -14.97
CA GLN A 76 -1.90 -10.48 -16.10
C GLN A 76 -3.42 -10.68 -16.20
N GLU A 77 -3.91 -11.91 -16.02
CA GLU A 77 -5.33 -12.23 -15.98
C GLU A 77 -6.03 -11.51 -14.82
N LEU A 78 -5.41 -11.48 -13.63
CA LEU A 78 -5.94 -10.76 -12.47
C LEU A 78 -6.16 -9.28 -12.83
N LEU A 79 -5.17 -8.60 -13.38
CA LEU A 79 -5.30 -7.20 -13.78
C LEU A 79 -6.34 -6.99 -14.88
N ALA A 80 -6.47 -7.92 -15.81
CA ALA A 80 -7.46 -7.84 -16.90
C ALA A 80 -8.91 -8.06 -16.45
N LYS A 81 -9.11 -8.68 -15.29
CA LYS A 81 -10.45 -9.01 -14.77
C LYS A 81 -10.83 -8.24 -13.50
N LEU A 82 -9.84 -7.59 -12.84
CA LEU A 82 -10.08 -6.88 -11.61
C LEU A 82 -10.66 -5.49 -11.88
N TYR A 83 -11.98 -5.38 -11.85
CA TYR A 83 -12.71 -4.10 -11.97
C TYR A 83 -12.47 -3.34 -13.28
N VAL A 84 -12.31 -4.04 -14.39
CA VAL A 84 -12.09 -3.47 -15.72
C VAL A 84 -13.43 -3.18 -16.40
N ARG A 85 -13.53 -2.04 -17.10
CA ARG A 85 -14.77 -1.65 -17.79
C ARG A 85 -15.06 -2.49 -19.05
N SER A 86 -14.03 -2.79 -19.83
CA SER A 86 -14.18 -3.62 -21.03
C SER A 86 -12.89 -4.35 -21.34
N GLU A 87 -11.83 -3.59 -21.63
CA GLU A 87 -10.51 -4.07 -22.01
C GLU A 87 -9.43 -3.20 -21.40
N THR A 88 -8.22 -3.73 -21.30
CA THR A 88 -7.02 -2.96 -20.92
C THR A 88 -6.13 -2.72 -22.13
N GLY A 89 -5.33 -1.66 -22.08
CA GLY A 89 -4.36 -1.35 -23.13
C GLY A 89 -3.24 -0.46 -22.63
N GLY A 90 -2.16 -0.34 -23.43
CA GLY A 90 -0.99 0.49 -23.12
C GLY A 90 -1.19 2.00 -23.34
N GLY A 91 -2.39 2.41 -23.74
CA GLY A 91 -2.68 3.82 -23.97
C GLY A 91 -1.79 4.46 -25.04
N TYR A 92 -1.24 5.62 -24.71
CA TYR A 92 -0.33 6.36 -25.61
C TYR A 92 1.16 6.00 -25.43
N TYR A 93 1.48 4.96 -24.68
CA TYR A 93 2.86 4.71 -24.31
C TYR A 93 3.80 4.54 -25.52
N HIS A 94 3.41 3.70 -26.49
CA HIS A 94 4.21 3.47 -27.71
C HIS A 94 3.62 4.09 -28.98
N ARG A 95 2.38 4.54 -28.92
CA ARG A 95 1.66 5.04 -30.10
C ARG A 95 0.92 6.32 -29.79
N HIS A 96 1.01 7.27 -30.68
CA HIS A 96 0.28 8.52 -30.57
C HIS A 96 -1.11 8.36 -31.23
N ASN A 97 -2.18 8.60 -30.46
CA ASN A 97 -3.57 8.67 -30.94
C ASN A 97 -4.03 7.48 -31.80
N GLY A 98 -4.23 6.32 -31.20
CA GLY A 98 -4.74 5.14 -31.89
C GLY A 98 -6.21 4.88 -31.61
N ARG A 99 -6.94 4.36 -32.62
CA ARG A 99 -8.30 3.86 -32.46
C ARG A 99 -8.36 2.68 -31.47
N GLU A 100 -7.25 2.02 -31.26
CA GLU A 100 -7.05 0.92 -30.31
C GLU A 100 -7.30 1.30 -28.86
N MET A 101 -7.23 2.59 -28.54
CA MET A 101 -7.53 3.11 -27.20
C MET A 101 -9.02 3.15 -26.90
N LEU A 102 -9.87 3.10 -27.93
CA LEU A 102 -11.30 3.19 -27.76
C LEU A 102 -11.92 1.82 -27.54
N THR A 103 -12.89 1.76 -26.64
CA THR A 103 -13.82 0.61 -26.64
C THR A 103 -14.98 0.92 -27.56
N LEU A 104 -15.22 0.02 -28.51
CA LEU A 104 -16.31 0.16 -29.49
C LEU A 104 -17.61 -0.48 -29.01
N GLU A 105 -17.52 -1.27 -27.97
CA GLU A 105 -18.66 -1.93 -27.33
C GLU A 105 -19.22 -1.05 -26.19
N LYS A 106 -20.41 -1.40 -25.71
CA LYS A 106 -21.01 -0.71 -24.58
C LYS A 106 -20.08 -0.82 -23.35
N PRO A 107 -19.54 0.30 -22.85
CA PRO A 107 -18.70 0.23 -21.68
C PRO A 107 -19.55 -0.18 -20.48
N GLY A 108 -19.13 -1.22 -19.80
CA GLY A 108 -19.73 -1.69 -18.57
C GLY A 108 -18.66 -2.37 -17.73
N TYR A 109 -18.76 -2.23 -16.39
CA TYR A 109 -17.87 -2.99 -15.54
C TYR A 109 -18.16 -4.48 -15.69
N LEU A 110 -17.13 -5.23 -16.04
CA LEU A 110 -17.19 -6.68 -16.00
C LEU A 110 -17.31 -7.13 -14.54
N ALA A 111 -18.16 -8.10 -14.26
CA ALA A 111 -18.20 -8.73 -12.97
C ALA A 111 -16.83 -9.37 -12.69
N CYS A 112 -16.21 -9.00 -11.57
CA CYS A 112 -14.97 -9.64 -11.18
C CYS A 112 -15.24 -11.10 -10.77
N PRO A 113 -14.55 -12.08 -11.36
CA PRO A 113 -14.70 -13.47 -10.96
C PRO A 113 -14.38 -13.67 -9.48
N GLN A 114 -15.14 -14.56 -8.83
CA GLN A 114 -14.96 -14.83 -7.41
C GLN A 114 -13.55 -15.32 -7.06
N GLU A 115 -12.95 -16.13 -7.93
CA GLU A 115 -11.57 -16.63 -7.79
C GLU A 115 -10.54 -15.48 -7.73
N ILE A 116 -10.75 -14.42 -8.51
CA ILE A 116 -9.88 -13.24 -8.50
C ILE A 116 -10.03 -12.47 -7.19
N LEU A 117 -11.26 -12.31 -6.70
CA LEU A 117 -11.53 -11.66 -5.41
C LEU A 117 -10.90 -12.43 -4.26
N GLU A 118 -11.07 -13.75 -4.22
CA GLU A 118 -10.48 -14.62 -3.20
C GLU A 118 -8.95 -14.54 -3.20
N ARG A 119 -8.35 -14.53 -4.40
CA ARG A 119 -6.90 -14.34 -4.52
C ARG A 119 -6.43 -13.00 -3.98
N VAL A 120 -7.17 -11.91 -4.26
CA VAL A 120 -6.83 -10.58 -3.73
C VAL A 120 -7.04 -10.53 -2.22
N HIS A 121 -8.11 -11.11 -1.69
CA HIS A 121 -8.33 -11.22 -0.26
C HIS A 121 -7.18 -11.99 0.42
N GLY A 122 -6.73 -13.11 -0.17
CA GLY A 122 -5.54 -13.81 0.32
C GLY A 122 -4.29 -12.92 0.37
N MET A 123 -4.05 -12.08 -0.66
CA MET A 123 -2.94 -11.11 -0.64
C MET A 123 -3.08 -10.08 0.49
N MET A 124 -4.30 -9.68 0.83
CA MET A 124 -4.57 -8.74 1.92
C MET A 124 -4.40 -9.40 3.30
N GLU A 125 -4.78 -10.68 3.43
CA GLU A 125 -4.69 -11.44 4.68
C GLU A 125 -3.27 -11.93 4.99
N ASP A 126 -2.47 -12.26 3.98
CA ASP A 126 -1.09 -12.76 4.11
C ASP A 126 -0.12 -11.79 4.81
N GLY A 127 -0.57 -10.60 5.19
CA GLY A 127 0.27 -9.59 5.84
C GLY A 127 1.39 -9.02 4.96
N LYS A 128 1.52 -9.48 3.72
CA LYS A 128 2.56 -9.02 2.77
C LYS A 128 2.44 -7.55 2.40
N LEU A 129 1.25 -6.97 2.59
CA LEU A 129 0.97 -5.55 2.38
C LEU A 129 1.12 -4.73 3.65
N GLN A 130 1.39 -5.36 4.79
CA GLN A 130 1.60 -4.69 6.06
C GLN A 130 3.09 -4.44 6.30
N LYS A 131 3.41 -3.34 6.98
CA LYS A 131 4.77 -3.07 7.43
C LYS A 131 5.08 -3.89 8.67
N PRO A 132 6.19 -4.62 8.69
CA PRO A 132 6.59 -5.35 9.91
C PRO A 132 6.86 -4.36 11.04
N VAL A 133 6.26 -4.61 12.19
CA VAL A 133 6.50 -3.86 13.43
C VAL A 133 6.93 -4.80 14.53
N SER A 134 8.01 -4.47 15.22
CA SER A 134 8.44 -5.17 16.43
C SER A 134 7.94 -4.44 17.65
N PHE A 135 7.49 -5.19 18.65
CA PHE A 135 7.05 -4.67 19.95
C PHE A 135 7.94 -5.15 21.07
N HIS A 136 8.21 -4.25 22.01
CA HIS A 136 8.82 -4.58 23.30
C HIS A 136 7.94 -4.00 24.41
N ALA A 137 7.40 -4.86 25.27
CA ALA A 137 6.56 -4.47 26.39
C ALA A 137 7.27 -4.76 27.72
N ALA A 138 7.36 -3.77 28.60
CA ALA A 138 7.84 -3.94 29.97
C ALA A 138 6.69 -3.65 30.96
N ILE A 139 6.39 -4.63 31.81
CA ILE A 139 5.25 -4.60 32.75
C ILE A 139 5.74 -5.00 34.14
N ARG A 140 5.70 -4.05 35.09
CA ARG A 140 6.10 -4.26 36.48
C ARG A 140 5.00 -3.77 37.42
N PRO A 141 4.69 -4.51 38.50
CA PRO A 141 3.67 -4.09 39.46
C PRO A 141 4.00 -2.74 40.07
N GLY A 142 3.05 -1.80 40.11
CA GLY A 142 3.23 -0.46 40.65
C GLY A 142 3.88 0.56 39.70
N GLU A 143 4.30 0.15 38.52
CA GLU A 143 4.89 1.01 37.49
C GLU A 143 3.97 1.18 36.29
N PRO A 144 4.07 2.28 35.53
CA PRO A 144 3.40 2.40 34.24
C PRO A 144 3.88 1.31 33.25
N ILE A 145 2.96 0.77 32.47
CA ILE A 145 3.30 -0.16 31.38
C ILE A 145 4.09 0.61 30.34
N ASN A 146 5.24 0.10 29.94
CA ASN A 146 6.03 0.65 28.85
C ASN A 146 5.86 -0.21 27.60
N LEU A 147 5.48 0.41 26.49
CA LEU A 147 5.42 -0.24 25.19
C LEU A 147 6.26 0.51 24.16
N THR A 148 7.23 -0.18 23.61
CA THR A 148 8.03 0.29 22.48
C THR A 148 7.57 -0.40 21.20
N ALA A 149 7.33 0.37 20.15
CA ALA A 149 7.09 -0.15 18.78
C ALA A 149 8.19 0.35 17.85
N SER A 150 8.71 -0.55 17.00
CA SER A 150 9.82 -0.25 16.09
C SER A 150 9.47 -0.70 14.66
N CYS A 151 9.72 0.17 13.67
CA CYS A 151 9.54 -0.10 12.26
C CYS A 151 10.50 0.74 11.42
N GLU A 152 11.11 0.16 10.39
CA GLU A 152 12.04 0.86 9.47
C GLU A 152 13.15 1.66 10.18
N GLY A 153 13.66 1.15 11.30
CA GLY A 153 14.72 1.81 12.09
C GLY A 153 14.24 3.01 12.93
N ILE A 154 12.93 3.23 13.04
CA ILE A 154 12.33 4.20 13.95
C ILE A 154 11.67 3.48 15.11
N SER A 155 11.90 3.98 16.32
CA SER A 155 11.29 3.47 17.55
C SER A 155 10.50 4.55 18.26
N VAL A 156 9.39 4.16 18.83
CA VAL A 156 8.55 5.01 19.70
C VAL A 156 8.22 4.24 20.95
N GLN A 157 8.37 4.88 22.10
CA GLN A 157 7.95 4.37 23.40
C GLN A 157 6.79 5.20 23.94
N LYS A 158 5.81 4.52 24.51
CA LYS A 158 4.69 5.12 25.23
C LYS A 158 4.52 4.45 26.58
N GLU A 159 4.07 5.24 27.55
CA GLU A 159 3.69 4.77 28.86
C GLU A 159 2.17 4.65 28.93
N GLY A 160 1.70 3.53 29.46
CA GLY A 160 0.29 3.27 29.69
C GLY A 160 -0.10 3.40 31.16
N THR A 161 -1.21 2.75 31.52
CA THR A 161 -1.69 2.70 32.89
C THR A 161 -0.72 1.98 33.81
N VAL A 162 -0.76 2.31 35.11
CA VAL A 162 0.04 1.59 36.14
C VAL A 162 -0.46 0.15 36.28
N ALA A 163 0.46 -0.81 36.16
CA ALA A 163 0.17 -2.21 36.40
C ALA A 163 -0.11 -2.45 37.89
N GLN A 164 -1.17 -3.18 38.19
CA GLN A 164 -1.57 -3.51 39.55
C GLN A 164 -1.07 -4.88 39.96
N PRO A 165 -0.83 -5.14 41.25
CA PRO A 165 -0.60 -6.50 41.74
C PRO A 165 -1.83 -7.38 41.44
N ALA A 166 -1.62 -8.59 40.92
CA ALA A 166 -2.68 -9.50 40.59
C ALA A 166 -3.36 -10.04 41.86
N GLN A 167 -4.70 -9.91 41.95
CA GLN A 167 -5.46 -10.41 43.07
C GLN A 167 -5.93 -11.90 42.90
N LYS A 168 -6.10 -12.37 41.66
CA LYS A 168 -6.62 -13.70 41.35
C LYS A 168 -5.76 -14.43 40.32
N ARG A 169 -5.61 -13.87 39.12
CA ARG A 169 -4.84 -14.47 38.04
C ARG A 169 -3.82 -13.45 37.52
N PRO A 170 -2.52 -13.77 37.64
CA PRO A 170 -1.48 -12.91 37.05
C PRO A 170 -1.61 -12.89 35.53
N LEU A 171 -1.13 -11.79 34.94
CA LEU A 171 -1.02 -11.65 33.49
C LEU A 171 0.06 -12.61 33.00
N ALA A 172 -0.24 -13.37 31.97
CA ALA A 172 0.74 -14.23 31.32
C ALA A 172 1.34 -13.50 30.11
N GLU A 173 2.59 -13.82 29.78
CA GLU A 173 3.27 -13.29 28.59
C GLU A 173 2.45 -13.54 27.32
N ASP A 174 1.91 -14.76 27.16
CA ASP A 174 1.05 -15.12 26.02
C ASP A 174 -0.20 -14.24 25.89
N ASP A 175 -0.78 -13.80 27.02
CA ASP A 175 -1.94 -12.92 27.02
C ASP A 175 -1.53 -11.52 26.45
N VAL A 176 -0.34 -11.01 26.80
CA VAL A 176 0.20 -9.77 26.26
C VAL A 176 0.48 -9.90 24.76
N VAL A 177 1.23 -10.92 24.38
CA VAL A 177 1.57 -11.22 22.97
C VAL A 177 0.31 -11.33 22.11
N LYS A 178 -0.71 -12.01 22.60
CA LYS A 178 -2.01 -12.14 21.92
C LYS A 178 -2.70 -10.79 21.69
N GLN A 179 -2.58 -9.84 22.61
CA GLN A 179 -3.15 -8.49 22.43
C GLN A 179 -2.31 -7.66 21.48
N LEU A 180 -0.98 -7.72 21.55
CA LEU A 180 -0.09 -6.97 20.67
C LEU A 180 -0.15 -7.45 19.22
N LYS A 181 -0.40 -8.73 18.97
CA LYS A 181 -0.65 -9.27 17.61
C LYS A 181 -1.89 -8.74 16.92
N LYS A 182 -2.84 -8.14 17.65
CA LYS A 182 -4.08 -7.60 17.08
C LYS A 182 -3.87 -6.25 16.42
N THR A 183 -3.07 -6.18 15.38
CA THR A 183 -2.79 -4.96 14.62
C THR A 183 -3.84 -4.62 13.55
N GLY A 184 -4.94 -5.37 13.50
CA GLY A 184 -6.03 -5.15 12.54
C GLY A 184 -6.54 -3.71 12.51
N GLY A 185 -6.78 -3.18 11.31
CA GLY A 185 -7.15 -1.78 11.09
C GLY A 185 -5.96 -0.81 11.02
N SER A 186 -4.73 -1.30 11.16
CA SER A 186 -3.50 -0.51 10.97
C SER A 186 -2.69 -0.99 9.75
N PHE A 187 -1.67 -0.23 9.34
CA PHE A 187 -0.75 -0.61 8.26
C PHE A 187 0.31 -1.61 8.71
N TYR A 188 0.28 -2.06 9.96
CA TYR A 188 1.34 -2.85 10.56
C TYR A 188 0.92 -4.30 10.75
N GLY A 189 1.88 -5.20 10.50
CA GLY A 189 1.82 -6.60 10.91
C GLY A 189 2.83 -6.82 12.04
N ALA A 190 2.40 -7.42 13.15
CA ALA A 190 3.32 -7.74 14.23
C ALA A 190 4.29 -8.85 13.78
N ASP A 191 5.59 -8.54 13.78
CA ASP A 191 6.66 -9.43 13.31
C ASP A 191 7.36 -10.08 14.50
N ASP A 192 7.93 -9.26 15.40
CA ASP A 192 8.62 -9.70 16.60
C ASP A 192 7.99 -9.05 17.84
N ILE A 193 7.78 -9.82 18.90
CA ILE A 193 7.20 -9.34 20.16
C ILE A 193 7.99 -9.90 21.32
N SER A 194 8.62 -9.02 22.08
CA SER A 194 9.29 -9.34 23.34
C SER A 194 8.53 -8.73 24.51
N VAL A 195 8.40 -9.50 25.59
CA VAL A 195 7.68 -9.09 26.79
C VAL A 195 8.57 -9.31 28.01
N GLU A 196 8.85 -8.23 28.75
CA GLU A 196 9.43 -8.29 30.10
C GLU A 196 8.30 -8.18 31.11
N LEU A 197 7.94 -9.28 31.72
CA LEU A 197 6.91 -9.36 32.74
C LEU A 197 7.54 -9.70 34.09
N ASP A 198 7.45 -8.79 35.05
CA ASP A 198 7.99 -8.96 36.40
C ASP A 198 6.85 -9.17 37.41
N GLY A 199 6.96 -10.29 38.15
CA GLY A 199 6.08 -10.60 39.24
C GLY A 199 4.61 -10.88 38.85
N ASP A 200 3.76 -10.80 39.87
CA ASP A 200 2.32 -10.99 39.74
C ASP A 200 1.63 -9.68 39.32
N SER A 201 1.72 -9.35 38.05
CA SER A 201 1.09 -8.16 37.48
C SER A 201 -0.31 -8.43 36.95
N PHE A 202 -1.19 -7.45 37.07
CA PHE A 202 -2.50 -7.39 36.41
C PHE A 202 -2.63 -6.10 35.60
N VAL A 203 -3.08 -6.24 34.37
CA VAL A 203 -3.37 -5.13 33.45
C VAL A 203 -4.69 -5.43 32.72
N PRO A 204 -5.64 -4.48 32.67
CA PRO A 204 -6.84 -4.63 31.88
C PRO A 204 -6.51 -4.79 30.37
N VAL A 205 -7.16 -5.73 29.69
CA VAL A 205 -6.98 -5.94 28.26
C VAL A 205 -7.28 -4.67 27.43
N SER A 206 -8.24 -3.87 27.86
CA SER A 206 -8.56 -2.58 27.23
C SER A 206 -7.37 -1.62 27.27
N ALA A 207 -6.65 -1.53 28.39
CA ALA A 207 -5.50 -0.67 28.54
C ALA A 207 -4.33 -1.09 27.64
N LEU A 208 -4.06 -2.39 27.50
CA LEU A 208 -3.08 -2.89 26.54
C LEU A 208 -3.44 -2.57 25.09
N ASN A 209 -4.72 -2.71 24.75
CA ASN A 209 -5.19 -2.40 23.40
C ASN A 209 -5.15 -0.90 23.09
N GLU A 210 -5.43 -0.05 24.06
CA GLU A 210 -5.33 1.40 23.94
C GLU A 210 -3.87 1.82 23.77
N LEU A 211 -2.98 1.37 24.65
CA LEU A 211 -1.55 1.64 24.59
C LEU A 211 -0.94 1.20 23.26
N ARG A 212 -1.31 0.01 22.76
CA ARG A 212 -0.89 -0.45 21.42
C ARG A 212 -1.30 0.54 20.32
N ARG A 213 -2.56 0.99 20.30
CA ARG A 213 -3.06 1.94 19.29
C ARG A 213 -2.31 3.25 19.35
N GLU A 214 -2.19 3.85 20.53
CA GLU A 214 -1.47 5.09 20.74
C GLU A 214 0.01 5.00 20.32
N THR A 215 0.65 3.86 20.61
CA THR A 215 2.05 3.63 20.21
C THR A 215 2.20 3.51 18.70
N LEU A 216 1.27 2.81 18.02
CA LEU A 216 1.27 2.70 16.57
C LEU A 216 0.95 4.02 15.87
N ASP A 217 0.05 4.83 16.43
CA ASP A 217 -0.28 6.16 15.90
C ASP A 217 0.94 7.08 15.99
N ALA A 218 1.62 7.10 17.14
CA ALA A 218 2.84 7.89 17.33
C ALA A 218 4.00 7.40 16.42
N LEU A 219 4.11 6.09 16.19
CA LEU A 219 5.07 5.52 15.24
C LEU A 219 4.76 5.98 13.81
N THR A 220 3.47 6.01 13.45
CA THR A 220 3.00 6.48 12.13
C THR A 220 3.37 7.94 11.92
N GLU A 221 3.13 8.80 12.90
CA GLU A 221 3.51 10.22 12.85
C GLU A 221 5.01 10.40 12.62
N LYS A 222 5.85 9.69 13.40
CA LYS A 222 7.32 9.78 13.23
C LYS A 222 7.78 9.27 11.86
N LEU A 223 7.18 8.21 11.34
CA LEU A 223 7.49 7.69 10.00
C LEU A 223 7.09 8.68 8.90
N GLN A 224 5.97 9.39 9.08
CA GLN A 224 5.53 10.43 8.16
C GLN A 224 6.45 11.64 8.23
N ASP A 225 6.83 12.08 9.43
CA ASP A 225 7.72 13.23 9.63
C ASP A 225 9.09 13.01 8.98
N ARG A 226 9.65 11.80 9.07
CA ARG A 226 10.88 11.45 8.34
C ARG A 226 10.78 11.65 6.85
N ARG A 227 9.58 11.51 6.28
CA ARG A 227 9.33 11.65 4.84
C ARG A 227 8.94 13.07 4.43
N LYS A 228 8.68 13.96 5.38
CA LYS A 228 8.41 15.36 5.06
C LYS A 228 9.67 15.99 4.47
N ARG A 229 9.55 16.50 3.24
CA ARG A 229 10.61 17.30 2.62
C ARG A 229 10.51 18.71 3.17
N THR A 230 11.56 19.18 3.81
CA THR A 230 11.66 20.60 4.16
C THR A 230 11.88 21.36 2.85
N TYR A 231 10.95 22.24 2.50
CA TYR A 231 11.14 23.15 1.36
C TYR A 231 12.26 24.12 1.74
N VAL A 232 13.42 23.96 1.10
CA VAL A 232 14.47 24.96 1.12
C VAL A 232 14.19 25.86 -0.06
N PRO A 233 13.78 27.14 0.14
CA PRO A 233 13.61 28.05 -0.97
C PRO A 233 14.96 28.15 -1.69
N GLU A 234 15.00 27.88 -2.99
CA GLU A 234 16.15 28.22 -3.81
C GLU A 234 16.40 29.72 -3.60
N ARG A 235 17.58 30.08 -3.09
CA ARG A 235 18.05 31.48 -3.07
C ARG A 235 17.87 31.98 -4.49
N GLY A 236 17.04 33.00 -4.66
CA GLY A 236 16.64 33.52 -5.96
C GLY A 236 17.85 33.58 -6.88
N ARG A 237 17.73 32.98 -8.05
CA ARG A 237 18.50 33.42 -9.21
C ARG A 237 18.15 34.88 -9.37
N GLU A 238 19.07 35.75 -8.96
CA GLU A 238 19.03 37.15 -9.37
C GLU A 238 18.89 37.14 -10.90
N ALA A 239 17.77 37.67 -11.36
CA ALA A 239 17.59 37.92 -12.78
C ALA A 239 18.70 38.89 -13.19
N GLU A 240 19.72 38.38 -13.88
CA GLU A 240 20.60 39.22 -14.68
C GLU A 240 19.72 39.94 -15.71
N THR A 241 19.31 41.12 -15.34
CA THR A 241 18.78 42.12 -16.28
C THR A 241 19.90 42.43 -17.27
N ALA A 242 19.85 41.75 -18.42
CA ALA A 242 20.62 42.16 -19.57
C ALA A 242 20.23 43.62 -19.90
N GLN A 243 21.08 44.54 -19.49
CA GLN A 243 21.09 45.88 -20.05
C GLN A 243 21.57 45.73 -21.49
N SER A 244 20.66 45.78 -22.43
CA SER A 244 21.01 46.08 -23.84
C SER A 244 21.25 47.54 -23.94
N GLU A 245 22.50 47.91 -24.01
CA GLU A 245 22.90 49.23 -24.50
C GLU A 245 22.78 49.30 -26.03
N ALA A 246 22.10 50.36 -26.47
CA ALA A 246 22.02 51.09 -27.73
C ALA A 246 22.69 50.52 -29.01
#